data_cc2f949a68f824dfdf6c9b61273c6bdd
#
_entry.id   cc2f949a68f824dfdf6c9b61273c6bdd
#
_cell.length_a   1.000
_cell.length_b   1.000
_cell.length_c   1.000
_cell.angle_alpha   90.00
_cell.angle_beta   90.00
_cell.angle_gamma   90.00
#
_symmetry.space_group_name_H-M   'P 1'
#
loop_
_entity.id
_entity.type
_entity.pdbx_description
1 polymer ?
#
loop_
_entity_poly.entity_id
_entity_poly.type
_entity_poly.pdbx_seq_one_letter_code
_entity_poly.pdbx_strand_id
1 'polypeptide(L)'
;MKHRFEFEFEQEKKNRMTFEYSPEADERLDVLSEDKTPILSLNRSGMITLAKTLIKMALGSYDDGFHVHLRKDLNADLPDRLVLMLHDGESTQADPVDNRQVESKHYIKP
;
A
#
# COMPACT_ATOMS: atom_id res chain seq x y z
N MET A 1 -10.76 -11.19 -23.03
CA MET A 1 -9.98 -12.19 -22.28
C MET A 1 -10.16 -11.99 -20.80
N LYS A 2 -10.43 -13.07 -20.06
CA LYS A 2 -10.59 -12.98 -18.60
C LYS A 2 -9.29 -13.32 -17.92
N HIS A 3 -9.01 -12.60 -16.84
CA HIS A 3 -7.93 -12.93 -15.93
C HIS A 3 -8.53 -13.21 -14.56
N ARG A 4 -7.92 -14.13 -13.82
CA ARG A 4 -8.44 -14.54 -12.54
C ARG A 4 -7.31 -14.51 -11.52
N PHE A 5 -7.61 -13.97 -10.34
CA PHE A 5 -6.66 -13.90 -9.24
C PHE A 5 -7.35 -14.44 -8.00
N GLU A 6 -6.73 -15.43 -7.36
CA GLU A 6 -7.26 -15.98 -6.11
C GLU A 6 -6.16 -15.93 -5.07
N PHE A 7 -6.52 -15.53 -3.87
CA PHE A 7 -5.56 -15.39 -2.80
C PHE A 7 -6.27 -15.62 -1.47
N GLU A 8 -5.72 -16.55 -0.67
CA GLU A 8 -6.23 -16.84 0.66
C GLU A 8 -5.10 -16.63 1.65
N PHE A 9 -5.46 -16.19 2.84
CA PHE A 9 -4.46 -16.03 3.89
C PHE A 9 -5.10 -16.23 5.26
N GLU A 10 -4.24 -16.62 6.23
CA GLU A 10 -4.65 -16.67 7.62
C GLU A 10 -3.80 -15.69 8.39
N GLN A 11 -4.45 -14.86 9.18
CA GLN A 11 -3.74 -13.91 10.02
C GLN A 11 -3.44 -14.56 11.36
N GLU A 12 -2.16 -14.58 11.74
CA GLU A 12 -1.78 -15.24 12.98
C GLU A 12 -2.21 -14.48 14.20
N LYS A 13 -1.99 -13.17 14.20
CA LYS A 13 -2.31 -12.30 15.32
C LYS A 13 -2.82 -10.97 14.82
N LYS A 14 -3.64 -10.31 15.66
CA LYS A 14 -4.10 -8.96 15.37
C LYS A 14 -2.90 -8.03 15.16
N ASN A 15 -3.02 -7.16 14.17
CA ASN A 15 -1.99 -6.16 13.84
C ASN A 15 -0.63 -6.78 13.50
N ARG A 16 -0.64 -7.98 12.96
CA ARG A 16 0.57 -8.65 12.48
C ARG A 16 0.40 -8.99 11.02
N MET A 17 1.42 -8.72 10.23
CA MET A 17 1.38 -8.99 8.79
C MET A 17 2.76 -9.36 8.29
N THR A 18 2.82 -10.36 7.42
CA THR A 18 4.01 -10.65 6.65
C THR A 18 3.70 -10.47 5.18
N PHE A 19 4.69 -10.07 4.40
CA PHE A 19 4.53 -9.95 2.95
C PHE A 19 4.58 -11.35 2.32
N GLU A 20 3.80 -11.53 1.26
CA GLU A 20 3.77 -12.78 0.51
C GLU A 20 4.60 -12.61 -0.74
N TYR A 21 5.89 -12.82 -0.62
CA TYR A 21 6.81 -12.59 -1.72
C TYR A 21 6.64 -13.63 -2.84
N SER A 22 7.04 -13.25 -4.05
CA SER A 22 7.11 -14.19 -5.15
C SER A 22 8.15 -15.27 -4.87
N PRO A 23 8.04 -16.43 -5.52
CA PRO A 23 9.05 -17.49 -5.30
C PRO A 23 10.46 -17.04 -5.63
N GLU A 24 10.63 -16.15 -6.60
CA GLU A 24 11.94 -15.65 -7.00
C GLU A 24 12.43 -14.52 -6.13
N ALA A 25 11.57 -13.98 -5.29
CA ALA A 25 11.88 -12.84 -4.43
C ALA A 25 12.52 -11.71 -5.26
N ASP A 26 11.94 -11.46 -6.43
CA ASP A 26 12.48 -10.49 -7.37
C ASP A 26 11.64 -9.21 -7.42
N GLU A 27 10.88 -8.93 -6.40
CA GLU A 27 10.07 -7.73 -6.33
C GLU A 27 10.91 -6.48 -6.49
N ARG A 28 10.41 -5.53 -7.27
CA ARG A 28 10.99 -4.19 -7.38
C ARG A 28 9.96 -3.16 -6.98
N LEU A 29 10.41 -2.23 -6.20
CA LEU A 29 9.57 -1.12 -5.75
C LEU A 29 10.44 0.10 -5.52
N ASP A 30 10.01 1.22 -6.05
CA ASP A 30 10.61 2.50 -5.69
C ASP A 30 9.55 3.57 -5.83
N VAL A 31 9.83 4.71 -5.21
CA VAL A 31 8.98 5.89 -5.34
C VAL A 31 9.81 6.97 -5.97
N LEU A 32 9.33 7.45 -7.10
CA LEU A 32 9.98 8.49 -7.88
C LEU A 32 9.09 9.72 -7.86
N SER A 33 9.60 10.80 -8.37
CA SER A 33 8.83 12.04 -8.44
C SER A 33 9.06 12.70 -9.78
N GLU A 34 7.96 13.16 -10.39
CA GLU A 34 8.02 13.90 -11.62
C GLU A 34 7.08 15.09 -11.48
N ASP A 35 7.63 16.30 -11.56
CA ASP A 35 6.85 17.53 -11.41
C ASP A 35 6.02 17.50 -10.13
N LYS A 36 6.65 17.08 -9.03
CA LYS A 36 6.03 16.99 -7.70
C LYS A 36 4.95 15.93 -7.60
N THR A 37 4.77 15.11 -8.64
CA THR A 37 3.83 14.00 -8.59
C THR A 37 4.61 12.75 -8.23
N PRO A 38 4.23 12.07 -7.15
CA PRO A 38 4.90 10.81 -6.80
C PRO A 38 4.51 9.72 -7.78
N ILE A 39 5.47 8.88 -8.10
CA ILE A 39 5.27 7.74 -8.99
C ILE A 39 5.69 6.51 -8.22
N LEU A 40 4.76 5.59 -8.02
CA LEU A 40 5.07 4.30 -7.41
C LEU A 40 5.42 3.34 -8.54
N SER A 41 6.68 2.95 -8.58
CA SER A 41 7.22 2.13 -9.67
C SER A 41 7.40 0.71 -9.16
N LEU A 42 6.80 -0.25 -9.84
CA LEU A 42 6.82 -1.64 -9.43
C LEU A 42 6.98 -2.52 -10.66
N ASN A 43 7.69 -3.64 -10.50
CA ASN A 43 7.62 -4.66 -11.53
C ASN A 43 6.38 -5.55 -11.27
N ARG A 44 6.16 -6.53 -12.12
CA ARG A 44 4.94 -7.37 -12.01
C ARG A 44 4.91 -8.14 -10.70
N SER A 45 6.04 -8.70 -10.26
CA SER A 45 6.12 -9.38 -8.96
C SER A 45 5.81 -8.42 -7.84
N GLY A 46 6.35 -7.20 -7.90
CA GLY A 46 6.06 -6.18 -6.89
C GLY A 46 4.60 -5.80 -6.86
N MET A 47 3.97 -5.71 -8.02
CA MET A 47 2.54 -5.39 -8.09
C MET A 47 1.69 -6.48 -7.44
N ILE A 48 2.01 -7.75 -7.68
CA ILE A 48 1.26 -8.85 -7.10
C ILE A 48 1.46 -8.89 -5.58
N THR A 49 2.70 -8.73 -5.11
CA THR A 49 2.98 -8.72 -3.68
C THR A 49 2.28 -7.56 -3.00
N LEU A 50 2.27 -6.38 -3.63
CA LEU A 50 1.55 -5.23 -3.08
C LEU A 50 0.05 -5.49 -3.07
N ALA A 51 -0.51 -6.09 -4.13
CA ALA A 51 -1.93 -6.41 -4.18
C ALA A 51 -2.32 -7.34 -3.02
N LYS A 52 -1.51 -8.36 -2.76
CA LYS A 52 -1.76 -9.27 -1.64
C LYS A 52 -1.67 -8.53 -0.31
N THR A 53 -0.71 -7.62 -0.17
CA THR A 53 -0.56 -6.81 1.03
C THR A 53 -1.82 -5.98 1.27
N LEU A 54 -2.32 -5.33 0.22
CA LEU A 54 -3.53 -4.52 0.33
C LEU A 54 -4.75 -5.37 0.70
N ILE A 55 -4.86 -6.56 0.13
CA ILE A 55 -5.96 -7.46 0.44
C ILE A 55 -5.90 -7.88 1.90
N LYS A 56 -4.70 -8.23 2.39
CA LYS A 56 -4.53 -8.59 3.79
C LYS A 56 -4.95 -7.44 4.71
N MET A 57 -4.54 -6.22 4.39
CA MET A 57 -4.90 -5.07 5.21
C MET A 57 -6.41 -4.84 5.20
N ALA A 58 -7.04 -5.05 4.05
CA ALA A 58 -8.46 -4.78 3.90
C ALA A 58 -9.33 -5.82 4.61
N LEU A 59 -8.92 -7.06 4.62
CA LEU A 59 -9.74 -8.16 5.13
C LEU A 59 -9.32 -8.65 6.51
N GLY A 60 -8.11 -8.36 6.92
CA GLY A 60 -7.58 -8.87 8.18
C GLY A 60 -8.03 -8.07 9.38
N SER A 61 -7.56 -8.49 10.55
CA SER A 61 -7.92 -7.86 11.82
C SER A 61 -6.85 -6.84 12.18
N TYR A 62 -7.08 -5.60 11.76
CA TYR A 62 -6.14 -4.51 11.98
C TYR A 62 -6.86 -3.29 12.53
N ASP A 63 -6.21 -2.59 13.43
CA ASP A 63 -6.76 -1.36 13.99
C ASP A 63 -6.55 -0.20 13.03
N ASP A 64 -7.39 0.82 13.19
CA ASP A 64 -7.20 2.07 12.46
C ASP A 64 -5.80 2.61 12.75
N GLY A 65 -5.11 3.03 11.72
CA GLY A 65 -3.74 3.52 11.84
C GLY A 65 -2.66 2.46 11.70
N PHE A 66 -3.06 1.18 11.63
CA PHE A 66 -2.07 0.15 11.35
C PHE A 66 -1.38 0.46 10.03
N HIS A 67 -0.07 0.31 9.99
CA HIS A 67 0.65 0.66 8.77
C HIS A 67 1.81 -0.28 8.55
N VAL A 68 2.24 -0.35 7.30
CA VAL A 68 3.40 -1.13 6.91
C VAL A 68 4.34 -0.22 6.12
N HIS A 69 5.62 -0.44 6.30
CA HIS A 69 6.64 0.31 5.57
C HIS A 69 7.01 -0.46 4.32
N LEU A 70 6.91 0.18 3.19
CA LEU A 70 7.33 -0.41 1.92
C LEU A 70 8.75 0.08 1.64
N ARG A 71 9.69 -0.83 1.78
CA ARG A 71 11.10 -0.52 1.56
C ARG A 71 11.43 -0.69 0.09
N LYS A 72 12.54 -0.09 -0.30
CA LYS A 72 12.98 -0.22 -1.69
C LYS A 72 13.07 -1.69 -2.06
N ASP A 73 12.48 -2.05 -3.19
CA ASP A 73 12.44 -3.42 -3.72
C ASP A 73 11.84 -4.42 -2.72
N LEU A 74 11.02 -3.93 -1.77
CA LEU A 74 10.42 -4.72 -0.69
C LEU A 74 11.48 -5.53 0.04
N ASN A 75 12.68 -4.97 0.16
CA ASN A 75 13.83 -5.61 0.75
C ASN A 75 14.06 -5.03 2.14
N ALA A 76 14.03 -5.89 3.16
CA ALA A 76 14.13 -5.44 4.54
C ALA A 76 15.44 -4.72 4.87
N ASP A 77 16.46 -4.91 4.04
CA ASP A 77 17.77 -4.28 4.26
C ASP A 77 17.91 -2.94 3.56
N LEU A 78 16.88 -2.48 2.85
CA LEU A 78 16.94 -1.23 2.09
C LEU A 78 16.02 -0.18 2.72
N PRO A 79 16.19 1.09 2.37
CA PRO A 79 15.46 2.18 3.02
C PRO A 79 13.95 2.15 2.73
N ASP A 80 13.19 2.72 3.67
CA ASP A 80 11.75 2.93 3.48
C ASP A 80 11.52 3.88 2.31
N ARG A 81 10.53 3.57 1.49
CA ARG A 81 10.15 4.44 0.38
C ARG A 81 8.73 4.94 0.50
N LEU A 82 7.85 4.19 1.17
CA LEU A 82 6.44 4.53 1.25
C LEU A 82 5.86 3.84 2.48
N VAL A 83 4.84 4.43 3.03
CA VAL A 83 4.07 3.80 4.12
C VAL A 83 2.65 3.64 3.66
N LEU A 84 2.11 2.43 3.83
CA LEU A 84 0.69 2.18 3.64
C LEU A 84 0.04 2.18 5.01
N MET A 85 -1.02 2.97 5.17
CA MET A 85 -1.69 3.07 6.45
C MET A 85 -3.18 2.78 6.26
N LEU A 86 -3.73 1.94 7.12
CA LEU A 86 -5.15 1.69 7.15
C LEU A 86 -5.85 2.89 7.79
N HIS A 87 -6.80 3.46 7.09
CA HIS A 87 -7.62 4.54 7.61
C HIS A 87 -9.06 4.02 7.63
N ASP A 88 -9.44 3.45 8.76
CA ASP A 88 -10.74 2.79 8.89
C ASP A 88 -11.65 3.54 9.85
N GLY A 89 -11.18 4.62 10.42
CA GLY A 89 -11.98 5.44 11.31
C GLY A 89 -12.75 6.50 10.52
N GLU A 90 -13.50 7.31 11.27
CA GLU A 90 -14.22 8.39 10.63
C GLU A 90 -13.25 9.43 10.11
N SER A 91 -13.57 9.97 8.95
CA SER A 91 -12.76 11.02 8.38
C SER A 91 -13.18 12.32 9.04
N THR A 92 -12.64 12.60 10.20
CA THR A 92 -13.04 13.76 10.96
C THR A 92 -12.15 14.94 10.75
N GLN A 93 -11.13 14.79 10.01
CA GLN A 93 -10.19 15.79 9.93
C GLN A 93 -10.62 16.75 9.05
N ALA A 94 -10.73 17.71 9.60
CA ALA A 94 -10.91 18.70 8.70
C ALA A 94 -9.61 19.12 8.13
N ASP A 95 -9.21 18.99 8.01
CA ASP A 95 -8.30 19.49 7.54
C ASP A 95 -8.00 19.52 6.60
N PRO A 96 -8.16 19.75 6.69
CA PRO A 96 -8.07 19.98 5.85
C PRO A 96 -7.55 20.29 5.05
N VAL A 97 -7.49 20.39 4.80
CA VAL A 97 -7.21 20.76 4.05
C VAL A 97 -7.04 21.00 3.28
N ASP A 98 -7.32 21.07 3.34
CA ASP A 98 -7.44 21.38 2.62
C ASP A 98 -7.43 21.42 1.76
N ASN A 99 -7.59 21.48 1.84
CA ASN A 99 -7.88 21.64 1.13
C ASN A 99 -7.71 21.33 0.26
N ARG A 100 -7.69 21.05 0.24
CA ARG A 100 -7.83 20.94 -0.41
C ARG A 100 -7.87 20.73 -1.16
N GLN A 101 -7.97 20.55 -0.97
CA GLN A 101 -8.29 20.58 -1.54
C GLN A 101 -8.42 20.29 -2.20
N VAL A 102 -8.40 20.27 -2.15
CA VAL A 102 -8.81 20.28 -2.76
C VAL A 102 -8.85 19.88 -3.45
N GLU A 103 -8.85 19.78 -3.24
CA GLU A 103 -9.13 19.72 -3.90
C GLU A 103 -9.20 19.02 -4.36
N SER A 104 -9.04 18.86 -4.25
CA SER A 104 -9.34 18.54 -4.67
C SER A 104 -9.54 17.66 -4.97
N LYS A 105 -9.45 17.49 -4.76
CA LYS A 105 -9.92 17.11 -4.90
C LYS A 105 -9.83 16.50 -5.44
N HIS A 106 -9.51 16.23 -5.18
CA HIS A 106 -9.67 15.88 -5.56
C HIS A 106 -9.34 15.08 -6.06
N TYR A 107 -8.98 14.70 -5.68
CA TYR A 107 -8.96 14.26 -6.09
C TYR A 107 -8.93 13.68 -6.72
N ILE A 108 -8.62 13.22 -6.49
CA ILE A 108 -8.87 13.06 -7.16
C ILE A 108 -9.31 13.15 -7.79
N LYS A 109 -9.38 13.33 -7.82
CA LYS A 109 -9.90 13.80 -8.51
C LYS A 109 -9.74 13.81 -9.24
N PRO A 110 -9.59 13.56 -9.40
CA PRO A 110 -9.49 13.73 -10.29
C PRO A 110 -9.49 13.81 -10.59
#